data_6afc41a80c27dfe64364e74dbc6b8116
#
_entry.id   6afc41a80c27dfe64364e74dbc6b8116
#
_cell.length_a   1.000
_cell.length_b   1.000
_cell.length_c   1.000
_cell.angle_alpha   90.00
_cell.angle_beta   90.00
_cell.angle_gamma   90.00
#
_symmetry.space_group_name_H-M   'P 1'
#
loop_
_entity.id
_entity.type
_entity.pdbx_description
1 polymer ?
#
loop_
_entity_poly.entity_id
_entity_poly.type
_entity_poly.pdbx_seq_one_letter_code
_entity_poly.pdbx_strand_id
1 'polypeptide(L)'
;MAKKKKFTKIFANSWVKAFLIALVIIWIIRTFLFEFAIVRDKKMENSLFQGDVIFINKLKPGPRLPITLLSFPFFGNQFPFSNTPAYIDLIELPYFRISIQAIQRNDVIAFNYPIEHDPPIDKKTVVFKRCIALPGDTLNIHDKKIFINNLLINDNPNCKYRFRIKAEEPLDSSFFAKYQISEYYFIAKPNIYDLHTTKQLSDSIAKDSLIKKIQILKILDMPMFTKLFPFSPYFSWSTDYFGTLIIPKKGQQIELTSRNIYFYKDIIQTYENNSLEIIQDTVFKINDIPTKTYRFKYNYYFVMDDNRDHAKDSRYWGFLPETHIIGKASFVLFNADSKSKRYFKSIE
;
A
#
# COMPACT_ATOMS: atom_id res chain seq x y z
N MET A 1 -51.43 -18.97 -4.68
CA MET A 1 -50.79 -20.13 -5.29
C MET A 1 -50.08 -19.86 -6.65
N ALA A 2 -50.52 -18.92 -7.45
CA ALA A 2 -49.94 -18.66 -8.80
C ALA A 2 -48.49 -18.10 -8.81
N LYS A 3 -48.04 -17.32 -7.82
CA LYS A 3 -46.67 -16.78 -7.74
C LYS A 3 -45.61 -17.89 -7.49
N LYS A 4 -45.91 -18.94 -6.73
CA LYS A 4 -44.97 -20.05 -6.50
C LYS A 4 -44.71 -20.89 -7.77
N LYS A 5 -45.71 -21.08 -8.62
CA LYS A 5 -45.56 -21.82 -9.89
C LYS A 5 -44.73 -21.10 -10.94
N LYS A 6 -44.68 -19.76 -10.93
CA LYS A 6 -43.85 -18.97 -11.86
C LYS A 6 -42.36 -19.04 -11.52
N PHE A 7 -42.02 -19.01 -10.24
CA PHE A 7 -40.64 -19.15 -9.75
C PHE A 7 -40.07 -20.55 -10.06
N THR A 8 -40.85 -21.62 -9.85
CA THR A 8 -40.40 -23.00 -10.15
C THR A 8 -40.18 -23.25 -11.65
N LYS A 9 -40.90 -22.59 -12.57
CA LYS A 9 -40.67 -22.69 -14.01
C LYS A 9 -39.38 -21.97 -14.48
N ILE A 10 -39.01 -20.87 -13.86
CA ILE A 10 -37.74 -20.15 -14.17
C ILE A 10 -36.55 -21.02 -13.82
N PHE A 11 -36.55 -21.65 -12.66
CA PHE A 11 -35.47 -22.57 -12.23
C PHE A 11 -35.49 -23.94 -12.98
N ALA A 12 -36.53 -24.28 -13.69
CA ALA A 12 -36.58 -25.50 -14.53
C ALA A 12 -35.83 -25.30 -15.87
N ASN A 13 -35.57 -24.08 -16.29
CA ASN A 13 -34.86 -23.81 -17.55
C ASN A 13 -33.35 -24.09 -17.40
N SER A 14 -32.83 -25.02 -18.20
CA SER A 14 -31.41 -25.43 -18.18
C SER A 14 -30.43 -24.25 -18.36
N TRP A 15 -30.76 -23.26 -19.15
CA TRP A 15 -29.95 -22.05 -19.37
C TRP A 15 -29.88 -21.18 -18.12
N VAL A 16 -30.97 -21.03 -17.38
CA VAL A 16 -30.96 -20.26 -16.12
C VAL A 16 -30.13 -20.97 -15.05
N LYS A 17 -30.22 -22.32 -14.97
CA LYS A 17 -29.34 -23.07 -14.06
C LYS A 17 -27.88 -22.93 -14.43
N ALA A 18 -27.55 -23.08 -15.70
CA ALA A 18 -26.15 -22.88 -16.19
C ALA A 18 -25.62 -21.48 -15.87
N PHE A 19 -26.45 -20.46 -16.09
CA PHE A 19 -26.09 -19.08 -15.75
C PHE A 19 -25.83 -18.88 -14.24
N LEU A 20 -26.69 -19.39 -13.39
CA LEU A 20 -26.52 -19.30 -11.94
C LEU A 20 -25.26 -20.05 -11.46
N ILE A 21 -25.01 -21.24 -12.02
CA ILE A 21 -23.80 -22.02 -11.72
C ILE A 21 -22.57 -21.22 -12.15
N ALA A 22 -22.56 -20.62 -13.34
CA ALA A 22 -21.47 -19.79 -13.81
C ALA A 22 -21.21 -18.59 -12.89
N LEU A 23 -22.26 -17.90 -12.42
CA LEU A 23 -22.12 -16.81 -11.44
C LEU A 23 -21.49 -17.27 -10.14
N VAL A 24 -21.90 -18.43 -9.62
CA VAL A 24 -21.32 -19.02 -8.39
C VAL A 24 -19.85 -19.36 -8.61
N ILE A 25 -19.49 -19.97 -9.73
CA ILE A 25 -18.10 -20.29 -10.07
C ILE A 25 -17.27 -19.02 -10.15
N ILE A 26 -17.73 -18.00 -10.86
CA ILE A 26 -17.01 -16.71 -10.98
C ILE A 26 -16.85 -16.06 -9.58
N TRP A 27 -17.90 -16.13 -8.74
CA TRP A 27 -17.82 -15.59 -7.38
C TRP A 27 -16.78 -16.34 -6.53
N ILE A 28 -16.72 -17.69 -6.61
CA ILE A 28 -15.69 -18.50 -5.93
C ILE A 28 -14.31 -18.14 -6.43
N ILE A 29 -14.10 -18.08 -7.73
CA ILE A 29 -12.82 -17.74 -8.35
C ILE A 29 -12.35 -16.36 -7.87
N ARG A 30 -13.23 -15.36 -7.95
CA ARG A 30 -12.93 -13.99 -7.52
C ARG A 30 -12.63 -13.89 -6.03
N THR A 31 -13.35 -14.64 -5.21
CA THR A 31 -13.17 -14.62 -3.76
C THR A 31 -11.84 -15.26 -3.34
N PHE A 32 -11.49 -16.40 -3.94
CA PHE A 32 -10.40 -17.24 -3.44
C PHE A 32 -9.11 -17.21 -4.29
N LEU A 33 -9.20 -16.96 -5.60
CA LEU A 33 -8.04 -17.13 -6.48
C LEU A 33 -7.45 -15.80 -6.92
N PHE A 34 -8.24 -14.90 -7.49
CA PHE A 34 -7.76 -13.65 -8.02
C PHE A 34 -8.81 -12.54 -8.02
N GLU A 35 -8.34 -11.33 -8.12
CA GLU A 35 -9.16 -10.12 -8.20
C GLU A 35 -8.52 -9.13 -9.17
N PHE A 36 -9.34 -8.19 -9.66
CA PHE A 36 -8.89 -7.10 -10.50
C PHE A 36 -9.12 -5.78 -9.79
N ALA A 37 -8.13 -4.89 -9.84
CA ALA A 37 -8.29 -3.54 -9.35
C ALA A 37 -7.57 -2.54 -10.24
N ILE A 38 -8.05 -1.30 -10.22
CA ILE A 38 -7.51 -0.21 -11.04
C ILE A 38 -6.58 0.65 -10.17
N VAL A 39 -5.41 0.97 -10.70
CA VAL A 39 -4.47 1.91 -10.08
C VAL A 39 -5.03 3.32 -10.19
N ARG A 40 -5.24 3.98 -9.06
CA ARG A 40 -5.91 5.29 -9.01
C ARG A 40 -4.95 6.46 -8.87
N ASP A 41 -3.71 6.23 -8.44
CA ASP A 41 -2.72 7.28 -8.19
C ASP A 41 -1.39 7.01 -8.89
N LYS A 42 -0.47 7.99 -8.85
CA LYS A 42 0.85 7.93 -9.49
C LYS A 42 1.99 7.53 -8.55
N LYS A 43 1.68 7.06 -7.33
CA LYS A 43 2.69 6.81 -6.30
C LYS A 43 3.58 5.60 -6.59
N MET A 44 3.08 4.67 -7.42
CA MET A 44 3.83 3.51 -7.91
C MET A 44 4.30 3.69 -9.35
N GLU A 45 4.37 4.93 -9.85
CA GLU A 45 4.73 5.25 -11.24
C GLU A 45 6.10 4.64 -11.60
N ASN A 46 6.28 4.21 -12.83
CA ASN A 46 7.27 3.32 -13.44
C ASN A 46 6.98 1.82 -13.22
N SER A 47 6.53 1.39 -12.05
CA SER A 47 6.05 0.02 -11.84
C SER A 47 4.58 -0.12 -12.26
N LEU A 48 3.72 0.75 -11.73
CA LEU A 48 2.29 0.82 -12.06
C LEU A 48 1.93 2.25 -12.45
N PHE A 49 1.17 2.39 -13.54
CA PHE A 49 0.67 3.69 -13.99
C PHE A 49 -0.80 3.86 -13.62
N GLN A 50 -1.21 5.10 -13.40
CA GLN A 50 -2.62 5.42 -13.21
C GLN A 50 -3.44 4.86 -14.39
N GLY A 51 -4.59 4.24 -14.10
CA GLY A 51 -5.43 3.57 -15.09
C GLY A 51 -5.05 2.11 -15.38
N ASP A 52 -3.91 1.60 -14.88
CA ASP A 52 -3.57 0.18 -15.02
C ASP A 52 -4.60 -0.70 -14.31
N VAL A 53 -5.14 -1.69 -15.01
CA VAL A 53 -5.96 -2.76 -14.45
C VAL A 53 -5.04 -3.92 -14.06
N ILE A 54 -4.96 -4.20 -12.78
CA ILE A 54 -4.02 -5.14 -12.20
C ILE A 54 -4.70 -6.47 -11.88
N PHE A 55 -4.05 -7.56 -12.29
CA PHE A 55 -4.37 -8.90 -11.83
C PHE A 55 -3.71 -9.15 -10.46
N ILE A 56 -4.54 -9.38 -9.44
CA ILE A 56 -4.12 -9.64 -8.07
C ILE A 56 -4.24 -11.13 -7.80
N ASN A 57 -3.10 -11.78 -7.55
CA ASN A 57 -3.04 -13.18 -7.16
C ASN A 57 -3.28 -13.31 -5.64
N LYS A 58 -4.40 -13.90 -5.26
CA LYS A 58 -4.78 -14.11 -3.84
C LYS A 58 -4.16 -15.37 -3.23
N LEU A 59 -3.66 -16.30 -4.04
CA LEU A 59 -2.95 -17.47 -3.54
C LEU A 59 -1.64 -17.09 -2.84
N LYS A 60 -1.12 -15.92 -3.14
CA LYS A 60 -0.04 -15.29 -2.39
C LYS A 60 -0.57 -14.00 -1.76
N PRO A 61 -0.84 -13.97 -0.49
CA PRO A 61 -0.44 -14.79 0.68
C PRO A 61 -1.42 -15.94 1.03
N GLY A 62 -2.39 -16.21 0.22
CA GLY A 62 -3.49 -17.10 0.46
C GLY A 62 -4.81 -16.35 0.61
N PRO A 63 -5.94 -16.99 0.24
CA PRO A 63 -7.24 -16.33 0.22
C PRO A 63 -7.69 -15.94 1.63
N ARG A 64 -8.24 -14.73 1.71
CA ARG A 64 -8.94 -14.20 2.88
C ARG A 64 -10.44 -14.43 2.68
N LEU A 65 -11.13 -14.97 3.69
CA LEU A 65 -12.58 -15.00 3.66
C LEU A 65 -13.17 -13.59 3.62
N PRO A 66 -14.31 -13.38 2.96
CA PRO A 66 -15.03 -12.11 3.01
C PRO A 66 -15.36 -11.75 4.46
N ILE A 67 -15.08 -10.52 4.86
CA ILE A 67 -15.42 -10.00 6.19
C ILE A 67 -16.89 -9.56 6.17
N THR A 68 -17.26 -8.77 5.14
CA THR A 68 -18.64 -8.32 4.96
C THR A 68 -19.45 -9.36 4.18
N LEU A 69 -20.27 -10.12 4.90
CA LEU A 69 -21.02 -11.23 4.32
C LEU A 69 -22.09 -10.78 3.32
N LEU A 70 -22.79 -9.70 3.66
CA LEU A 70 -23.88 -9.16 2.84
C LEU A 70 -23.34 -8.10 1.88
N SER A 71 -22.74 -8.54 0.77
CA SER A 71 -22.30 -7.64 -0.31
C SER A 71 -22.77 -8.13 -1.66
N PHE A 72 -23.19 -7.20 -2.52
CA PHE A 72 -23.57 -7.54 -3.89
C PHE A 72 -22.31 -7.98 -4.67
N PRO A 73 -22.30 -9.21 -5.21
CA PRO A 73 -21.19 -9.67 -6.03
C PRO A 73 -21.07 -8.81 -7.28
N PHE A 74 -19.84 -8.58 -7.75
CA PHE A 74 -19.50 -7.83 -8.97
C PHE A 74 -19.61 -6.30 -8.87
N PHE A 75 -20.33 -5.74 -7.91
CA PHE A 75 -20.26 -4.34 -7.61
C PHE A 75 -19.10 -4.09 -6.61
N GLY A 76 -18.35 -3.03 -6.78
CA GLY A 76 -17.32 -2.64 -5.83
C GLY A 76 -17.93 -2.22 -4.47
N ASN A 77 -17.46 -1.13 -3.90
CA ASN A 77 -18.01 -0.62 -2.64
C ASN A 77 -19.33 0.14 -2.83
N GLN A 78 -19.65 0.55 -4.06
CA GLN A 78 -20.84 1.35 -4.38
C GLN A 78 -21.50 0.83 -5.65
N PHE A 79 -22.81 1.01 -5.76
CA PHE A 79 -23.53 0.75 -7.00
C PHE A 79 -23.10 1.72 -8.11
N PRO A 80 -23.02 1.27 -9.38
CA PRO A 80 -22.75 2.14 -10.52
C PRO A 80 -23.75 3.30 -10.56
N PHE A 81 -23.24 4.49 -10.82
CA PHE A 81 -24.04 5.73 -10.91
C PHE A 81 -24.77 6.15 -9.62
N SER A 82 -24.39 5.58 -8.46
CA SER A 82 -24.97 5.90 -7.16
C SER A 82 -23.88 5.96 -6.09
N ASN A 83 -24.06 6.84 -5.09
CA ASN A 83 -23.22 6.85 -3.90
C ASN A 83 -23.69 5.84 -2.82
N THR A 84 -24.68 5.01 -3.15
CA THR A 84 -25.22 4.01 -2.22
C THR A 84 -24.24 2.85 -2.07
N PRO A 85 -23.90 2.46 -0.84
CA PRO A 85 -23.06 1.28 -0.60
C PRO A 85 -23.66 0.03 -1.24
N ALA A 86 -22.83 -0.79 -1.91
CA ALA A 86 -23.21 -2.07 -2.47
C ALA A 86 -23.04 -3.22 -1.46
N TYR A 87 -23.09 -2.92 -0.18
CA TYR A 87 -22.97 -3.87 0.93
C TYR A 87 -23.81 -3.41 2.13
N ILE A 88 -24.04 -4.36 3.04
CA ILE A 88 -24.67 -4.11 4.32
C ILE A 88 -23.71 -4.65 5.39
N ASP A 89 -23.30 -3.80 6.32
CA ASP A 89 -22.32 -4.07 7.37
C ASP A 89 -22.91 -4.64 8.67
N LEU A 90 -24.14 -5.14 8.61
CA LEU A 90 -24.81 -5.74 9.78
C LEU A 90 -24.13 -7.00 10.31
N ILE A 91 -23.40 -7.73 9.47
CA ILE A 91 -22.74 -8.99 9.83
C ILE A 91 -21.31 -8.95 9.29
N GLU A 92 -20.34 -8.77 10.19
CA GLU A 92 -18.92 -8.89 9.91
C GLU A 92 -18.40 -10.22 10.46
N LEU A 93 -17.76 -11.01 9.60
CA LEU A 93 -17.10 -12.25 9.99
C LEU A 93 -15.70 -11.95 10.55
N PRO A 94 -15.22 -12.74 11.52
CA PRO A 94 -13.86 -12.60 12.01
C PRO A 94 -12.86 -12.85 10.88
N TYR A 95 -11.71 -12.16 10.96
CA TYR A 95 -10.64 -12.39 9.98
C TYR A 95 -10.17 -13.84 10.01
N PHE A 96 -10.21 -14.46 8.83
CA PHE A 96 -9.64 -15.78 8.59
C PHE A 96 -8.94 -15.82 7.23
N ARG A 97 -7.75 -16.39 7.19
CA ARG A 97 -6.94 -16.57 5.98
C ARG A 97 -6.36 -17.97 5.93
N ILE A 98 -6.48 -18.62 4.77
CA ILE A 98 -5.80 -19.88 4.48
C ILE A 98 -4.42 -19.51 3.95
N SER A 99 -3.38 -19.63 4.79
CA SER A 99 -2.01 -19.31 4.38
C SER A 99 -1.50 -20.37 3.38
N ILE A 100 -1.08 -19.92 2.20
CA ILE A 100 -0.54 -20.80 1.15
C ILE A 100 0.94 -20.46 0.90
N GLN A 101 1.23 -19.21 0.60
CA GLN A 101 2.58 -18.74 0.30
C GLN A 101 2.83 -17.38 0.96
N ALA A 102 3.97 -17.20 1.59
CA ALA A 102 4.30 -15.93 2.24
C ALA A 102 4.55 -14.79 1.23
N ILE A 103 4.17 -13.58 1.61
CA ILE A 103 4.62 -12.35 0.94
C ILE A 103 6.14 -12.26 1.07
N GLN A 104 6.79 -11.85 0.00
CA GLN A 104 8.23 -11.68 -0.07
C GLN A 104 8.58 -10.19 -0.15
N ARG A 105 9.83 -9.89 0.23
CA ARG A 105 10.38 -8.55 0.04
C ARG A 105 10.40 -8.22 -1.45
N ASN A 106 10.12 -6.97 -1.79
CA ASN A 106 9.94 -6.43 -3.13
C ASN A 106 8.66 -6.85 -3.86
N ASP A 107 7.81 -7.75 -3.32
CA ASP A 107 6.48 -7.95 -3.90
C ASP A 107 5.69 -6.64 -3.90
N VAL A 108 5.06 -6.31 -5.01
CA VAL A 108 4.03 -5.28 -5.03
C VAL A 108 2.73 -5.91 -4.53
N ILE A 109 2.20 -5.42 -3.44
CA ILE A 109 1.02 -5.97 -2.78
C ILE A 109 -0.18 -5.04 -2.93
N ALA A 110 -1.33 -5.65 -3.19
CA ALA A 110 -2.63 -5.01 -3.16
C ALA A 110 -3.24 -5.21 -1.77
N PHE A 111 -3.74 -4.13 -1.17
CA PHE A 111 -4.34 -4.18 0.16
C PHE A 111 -5.40 -3.10 0.33
N ASN A 112 -6.29 -3.31 1.30
CA ASN A 112 -7.28 -2.34 1.74
C ASN A 112 -6.62 -1.27 2.60
N TYR A 113 -6.83 0.01 2.30
CA TYR A 113 -6.09 1.13 2.91
C TYR A 113 -6.35 1.24 4.42
N PRO A 114 -5.33 1.05 5.28
CA PRO A 114 -5.57 0.84 6.71
C PRO A 114 -6.04 2.09 7.47
N ILE A 115 -5.77 3.30 6.96
CA ILE A 115 -6.13 4.55 7.63
C ILE A 115 -7.56 5.04 7.35
N GLU A 116 -8.32 4.34 6.54
CA GLU A 116 -9.75 4.57 6.42
C GLU A 116 -10.46 3.91 7.60
N HIS A 117 -11.29 4.66 8.33
CA HIS A 117 -11.91 4.16 9.56
C HIS A 117 -13.33 3.63 9.36
N ASP A 118 -14.15 4.32 8.55
CA ASP A 118 -15.58 4.05 8.46
C ASP A 118 -15.96 2.71 7.79
N PRO A 119 -15.43 2.32 6.60
CA PRO A 119 -15.88 1.09 5.98
C PRO A 119 -15.23 -0.16 6.59
N PRO A 120 -15.91 -1.33 6.55
CA PRO A 120 -15.32 -2.62 6.88
C PRO A 120 -14.01 -2.87 6.11
N ILE A 121 -13.10 -3.68 6.67
CA ILE A 121 -11.75 -3.86 6.11
C ILE A 121 -11.78 -4.23 4.61
N ASP A 122 -12.67 -5.14 4.20
CA ASP A 122 -12.76 -5.60 2.81
C ASP A 122 -13.50 -4.62 1.87
N LYS A 123 -14.00 -3.51 2.42
CA LYS A 123 -14.66 -2.42 1.68
C LYS A 123 -13.83 -1.14 1.61
N LYS A 124 -12.69 -1.09 2.29
CA LYS A 124 -11.74 0.04 2.19
C LYS A 124 -11.11 0.12 0.81
N THR A 125 -10.65 1.29 0.43
CA THR A 125 -9.99 1.55 -0.86
C THR A 125 -8.82 0.59 -1.09
N VAL A 126 -8.77 0.00 -2.29
CA VAL A 126 -7.64 -0.85 -2.70
C VAL A 126 -6.49 0.03 -3.16
N VAL A 127 -5.31 -0.19 -2.58
CA VAL A 127 -4.07 0.51 -2.92
C VAL A 127 -2.93 -0.50 -3.15
N PHE A 128 -1.91 -0.05 -3.87
CA PHE A 128 -0.75 -0.86 -4.24
C PHE A 128 0.51 -0.22 -3.68
N LYS A 129 1.37 -1.02 -3.03
CA LYS A 129 2.69 -0.58 -2.57
C LYS A 129 3.67 -1.74 -2.57
N ARG A 130 4.96 -1.42 -2.57
CA ARG A 130 6.03 -2.42 -2.50
C ARG A 130 6.30 -2.83 -1.06
N CYS A 131 6.36 -4.14 -0.81
CA CYS A 131 6.72 -4.70 0.49
C CYS A 131 8.23 -4.53 0.73
N ILE A 132 8.60 -3.77 1.76
CA ILE A 132 9.99 -3.47 2.09
C ILE A 132 10.47 -4.32 3.26
N ALA A 133 9.70 -4.38 4.35
CA ALA A 133 10.06 -5.17 5.50
C ALA A 133 8.94 -6.14 5.89
N LEU A 134 9.36 -7.34 6.29
CA LEU A 134 8.54 -8.50 6.62
C LEU A 134 8.36 -8.60 8.14
N PRO A 135 7.39 -9.40 8.62
CA PRO A 135 7.20 -9.64 10.05
C PRO A 135 8.46 -10.17 10.73
N GLY A 136 8.93 -9.48 11.76
CA GLY A 136 10.15 -9.78 12.52
C GLY A 136 11.40 -9.06 12.03
N ASP A 137 11.34 -8.35 10.91
CA ASP A 137 12.47 -7.54 10.43
C ASP A 137 12.71 -6.30 11.30
N THR A 138 13.95 -5.85 11.30
CA THR A 138 14.34 -4.54 11.83
C THR A 138 14.67 -3.62 10.67
N LEU A 139 13.89 -2.55 10.51
CA LEU A 139 14.02 -1.55 9.45
C LEU A 139 14.78 -0.33 9.93
N ASN A 140 15.71 0.15 9.11
CA ASN A 140 16.34 1.45 9.26
C ASN A 140 16.49 2.09 7.86
N ILE A 141 16.19 3.39 7.74
CA ILE A 141 16.48 4.18 6.54
C ILE A 141 17.48 5.24 6.93
N HIS A 142 18.62 5.23 6.31
CA HIS A 142 19.68 6.21 6.50
C HIS A 142 20.15 6.73 5.16
N ASP A 143 20.06 8.03 4.96
CA ASP A 143 20.47 8.68 3.71
C ASP A 143 19.74 8.08 2.47
N LYS A 144 18.42 7.90 2.57
CA LYS A 144 17.55 7.26 1.56
C LYS A 144 17.88 5.77 1.31
N LYS A 145 18.89 5.22 1.94
CA LYS A 145 19.27 3.80 1.83
C LYS A 145 18.51 2.98 2.85
N ILE A 146 17.94 1.87 2.41
CA ILE A 146 17.13 0.98 3.24
C ILE A 146 18.02 -0.14 3.78
N PHE A 147 18.01 -0.30 5.10
CA PHE A 147 18.69 -1.39 5.80
C PHE A 147 17.65 -2.27 6.47
N ILE A 148 17.74 -3.56 6.25
CA ILE A 148 16.92 -4.59 6.92
C ILE A 148 17.85 -5.53 7.66
N ASN A 149 17.65 -5.67 8.96
CA ASN A 149 18.49 -6.48 9.83
C ASN A 149 19.98 -6.09 9.69
N ASN A 150 20.24 -4.78 9.58
CA ASN A 150 21.56 -4.16 9.33
C ASN A 150 22.19 -4.44 7.95
N LEU A 151 21.48 -5.10 7.04
CA LEU A 151 21.94 -5.34 5.69
C LEU A 151 21.33 -4.31 4.72
N LEU A 152 22.17 -3.71 3.88
CA LEU A 152 21.72 -2.80 2.83
C LEU A 152 20.86 -3.56 1.81
N ILE A 153 19.66 -3.07 1.56
CA ILE A 153 18.76 -3.59 0.53
C ILE A 153 18.80 -2.66 -0.68
N ASN A 154 19.02 -3.22 -1.85
CA ASN A 154 18.94 -2.47 -3.08
C ASN A 154 17.49 -2.13 -3.40
N ASP A 155 17.22 -0.87 -3.72
CA ASP A 155 15.94 -0.44 -4.24
C ASP A 155 15.64 -1.05 -5.61
N ASN A 156 14.35 -1.17 -5.91
CA ASN A 156 13.91 -1.53 -7.26
C ASN A 156 14.38 -0.44 -8.25
N PRO A 157 14.90 -0.79 -9.44
CA PRO A 157 15.36 0.18 -10.45
C PRO A 157 14.30 1.19 -10.87
N ASN A 158 13.02 0.83 -10.74
CA ASN A 158 11.90 1.70 -11.06
C ASN A 158 11.63 2.80 -10.02
N CYS A 159 12.30 2.75 -8.85
CA CYS A 159 12.10 3.75 -7.81
C CYS A 159 12.53 5.14 -8.27
N LYS A 160 11.63 6.11 -8.07
CA LYS A 160 11.86 7.53 -8.36
C LYS A 160 12.26 8.27 -7.11
N TYR A 161 13.17 9.22 -7.32
CA TYR A 161 13.65 10.16 -6.32
C TYR A 161 13.61 11.59 -6.86
N ARG A 162 13.60 12.55 -5.97
CA ARG A 162 13.72 13.95 -6.33
C ARG A 162 15.18 14.35 -6.48
N PHE A 163 15.53 14.81 -7.67
CA PHE A 163 16.86 15.33 -8.00
C PHE A 163 16.77 16.81 -8.29
N ARG A 164 17.77 17.55 -7.84
CA ARG A 164 17.98 18.94 -8.22
C ARG A 164 19.05 19.02 -9.29
N ILE A 165 18.72 19.68 -10.39
CA ILE A 165 19.67 19.97 -11.46
C ILE A 165 19.93 21.47 -11.52
N LYS A 166 21.17 21.81 -11.87
CA LYS A 166 21.58 23.13 -12.30
C LYS A 166 22.00 23.01 -13.75
N ALA A 167 21.31 23.72 -14.63
CA ALA A 167 21.64 23.76 -16.05
C ALA A 167 22.54 24.98 -16.40
N GLU A 168 23.27 24.91 -17.50
CA GLU A 168 24.06 26.02 -18.02
C GLU A 168 23.13 27.11 -18.55
N GLU A 169 22.07 26.73 -19.24
CA GLU A 169 21.07 27.59 -19.87
C GLU A 169 19.64 27.19 -19.41
N PRO A 170 18.63 28.05 -19.64
CA PRO A 170 17.24 27.66 -19.41
C PRO A 170 16.85 26.42 -20.21
N LEU A 171 16.29 25.42 -19.53
CA LEU A 171 15.80 24.21 -20.19
C LEU A 171 14.38 24.43 -20.72
N ASP A 172 14.15 24.01 -21.94
CA ASP A 172 12.86 24.04 -22.60
C ASP A 172 12.09 22.72 -22.44
N SER A 173 10.87 22.66 -22.95
CA SER A 173 10.03 21.46 -22.90
C SER A 173 10.63 20.29 -23.69
N SER A 174 11.48 20.56 -24.70
CA SER A 174 12.10 19.51 -25.52
C SER A 174 13.11 18.70 -24.72
N PHE A 175 13.86 19.34 -23.80
CA PHE A 175 14.77 18.66 -22.90
C PHE A 175 14.02 17.63 -22.02
N PHE A 176 12.92 18.05 -21.39
CA PHE A 176 12.15 17.16 -20.51
C PHE A 176 11.46 16.04 -21.31
N ALA A 177 11.00 16.33 -22.53
CA ALA A 177 10.43 15.32 -23.43
C ALA A 177 11.48 14.30 -23.89
N LYS A 178 12.72 14.72 -24.20
CA LYS A 178 13.86 13.83 -24.55
C LYS A 178 14.09 12.76 -23.47
N TYR A 179 14.01 13.14 -22.20
CA TYR A 179 14.23 12.24 -21.08
C TYR A 179 12.93 11.65 -20.49
N GLN A 180 11.77 11.88 -21.17
CA GLN A 180 10.45 11.41 -20.71
C GLN A 180 10.11 11.81 -19.27
N ILE A 181 10.55 13.00 -18.85
CA ILE A 181 10.29 13.54 -17.52
C ILE A 181 8.92 14.19 -17.52
N SER A 182 7.98 13.60 -16.79
CA SER A 182 6.61 14.09 -16.63
C SER A 182 6.43 15.09 -15.50
N GLU A 183 7.32 15.04 -14.48
CA GLU A 183 7.24 15.87 -13.27
C GLU A 183 8.54 16.62 -13.06
N TYR A 184 8.49 17.95 -13.29
CA TYR A 184 9.60 18.86 -13.01
C TYR A 184 9.08 20.21 -12.54
N TYR A 185 9.91 20.91 -11.76
CA TYR A 185 9.58 22.20 -11.19
C TYR A 185 10.76 23.16 -11.36
N PHE A 186 10.49 24.34 -11.90
CA PHE A 186 11.47 25.44 -11.87
C PHE A 186 11.54 26.01 -10.46
N ILE A 187 12.74 26.08 -9.87
CA ILE A 187 12.94 26.47 -8.47
C ILE A 187 13.48 27.88 -8.38
N ALA A 188 14.57 28.20 -9.10
CA ALA A 188 15.22 29.51 -9.00
C ALA A 188 16.14 29.78 -10.19
N LYS A 189 16.47 31.09 -10.40
CA LYS A 189 17.55 31.50 -11.28
C LYS A 189 18.90 31.37 -10.53
N PRO A 190 20.01 31.05 -11.24
CA PRO A 190 20.02 30.63 -12.62
C PRO A 190 19.70 29.15 -12.80
N ASN A 191 18.69 28.85 -13.60
CA ASN A 191 18.40 27.55 -14.23
C ASN A 191 18.43 26.33 -13.30
N ILE A 192 17.75 26.42 -12.14
CA ILE A 192 17.64 25.34 -11.16
C ILE A 192 16.26 24.70 -11.26
N TYR A 193 16.24 23.37 -11.46
CA TYR A 193 15.02 22.58 -11.57
C TYR A 193 15.08 21.39 -10.62
N ASP A 194 13.93 20.99 -10.11
CA ASP A 194 13.75 19.73 -9.41
C ASP A 194 13.00 18.75 -10.31
N LEU A 195 13.49 17.52 -10.38
CA LEU A 195 12.97 16.45 -11.22
C LEU A 195 12.62 15.24 -10.35
N HIS A 196 11.53 14.54 -10.70
CA HIS A 196 11.23 13.23 -10.16
C HIS A 196 11.61 12.14 -11.17
N THR A 197 12.68 11.42 -10.91
CA THR A 197 13.24 10.43 -11.86
C THR A 197 13.95 9.28 -11.15
N THR A 198 14.31 8.23 -11.92
CA THR A 198 15.10 7.09 -11.42
C THR A 198 16.59 7.45 -11.33
N LYS A 199 17.35 6.69 -10.52
CA LYS A 199 18.82 6.86 -10.46
C LYS A 199 19.46 6.67 -11.82
N GLN A 200 19.07 5.62 -12.57
CA GLN A 200 19.61 5.34 -13.89
C GLN A 200 19.38 6.49 -14.86
N LEU A 201 18.19 7.09 -14.85
CA LEU A 201 17.90 8.22 -15.73
C LEU A 201 18.64 9.48 -15.28
N SER A 202 18.79 9.69 -13.96
CA SER A 202 19.59 10.80 -13.43
C SER A 202 21.05 10.72 -13.87
N ASP A 203 21.65 9.52 -13.92
CA ASP A 203 23.02 9.30 -14.40
C ASP A 203 23.15 9.59 -15.91
N SER A 204 22.08 9.33 -16.67
CA SER A 204 22.03 9.68 -18.11
C SER A 204 21.90 11.19 -18.32
N ILE A 205 21.06 11.85 -17.52
CA ILE A 205 20.89 13.31 -17.54
C ILE A 205 22.18 14.04 -17.15
N ALA A 206 22.93 13.48 -16.18
CA ALA A 206 24.20 14.04 -15.74
C ALA A 206 25.27 14.15 -16.85
N LYS A 207 25.14 13.35 -17.90
CA LYS A 207 26.04 13.34 -19.08
C LYS A 207 25.66 14.34 -20.17
N ASP A 208 24.49 14.98 -20.04
CA ASP A 208 24.03 15.97 -21.03
C ASP A 208 24.83 17.27 -20.86
N SER A 209 25.28 17.84 -21.99
CA SER A 209 26.11 19.06 -22.01
C SER A 209 25.42 20.28 -21.40
N LEU A 210 24.08 20.31 -21.40
CA LEU A 210 23.32 21.37 -20.77
C LEU A 210 23.29 21.31 -19.23
N ILE A 211 23.75 20.21 -18.63
CA ILE A 211 23.67 19.99 -17.19
C ILE A 211 25.01 20.21 -16.51
N LYS A 212 25.08 21.27 -15.70
CA LYS A 212 26.26 21.59 -14.90
C LYS A 212 26.41 20.73 -13.65
N LYS A 213 25.27 20.41 -12.99
CA LYS A 213 25.26 19.65 -11.75
C LYS A 213 23.91 18.96 -11.56
N ILE A 214 23.94 17.71 -11.10
CA ILE A 214 22.78 16.98 -10.62
C ILE A 214 23.06 16.42 -9.23
N GLN A 215 22.10 16.49 -8.33
CA GLN A 215 22.22 15.93 -6.99
C GLN A 215 20.85 15.44 -6.49
N ILE A 216 20.85 14.31 -5.77
CA ILE A 216 19.66 13.83 -5.08
C ILE A 216 19.33 14.78 -3.92
N LEU A 217 18.07 15.15 -3.81
CA LEU A 217 17.61 15.96 -2.68
C LEU A 217 17.37 15.07 -1.45
N LYS A 218 17.84 15.52 -0.30
CA LYS A 218 17.71 14.85 0.98
C LYS A 218 16.92 15.73 1.93
N ILE A 219 16.06 15.08 2.71
CA ILE A 219 15.29 15.70 3.78
C ILE A 219 15.89 15.23 5.09
N LEU A 220 16.66 16.10 5.75
CA LEU A 220 17.33 15.79 7.01
C LEU A 220 16.33 15.78 8.16
N ASP A 221 15.56 16.88 8.26
CA ASP A 221 14.55 17.05 9.29
C ASP A 221 13.20 17.35 8.64
N MET A 222 12.15 16.73 9.14
CA MET A 222 10.80 17.11 8.74
C MET A 222 10.30 18.23 9.64
N PRO A 223 9.66 19.28 9.09
CA PRO A 223 9.02 20.29 9.91
C PRO A 223 8.06 19.65 10.91
N MET A 224 7.95 20.21 12.11
CA MET A 224 7.09 19.71 13.20
C MET A 224 5.63 19.47 12.79
N PHE A 225 5.19 20.04 11.67
CA PHE A 225 3.83 19.89 11.12
C PHE A 225 3.68 18.74 10.15
N THR A 226 4.75 18.05 9.75
CA THR A 226 4.66 16.87 8.90
C THR A 226 4.36 15.63 9.74
N LYS A 227 3.19 15.06 9.49
CA LYS A 227 2.73 13.87 10.22
C LYS A 227 3.44 12.62 9.70
N LEU A 228 4.66 12.37 10.20
CA LEU A 228 5.34 11.09 10.02
C LEU A 228 5.06 10.17 11.20
N PHE A 229 4.92 8.89 10.90
CA PHE A 229 4.89 7.86 11.92
C PHE A 229 6.22 7.87 12.72
N PRO A 230 6.20 7.75 14.07
CA PRO A 230 5.07 7.36 14.94
C PRO A 230 4.29 8.52 15.58
N PHE A 231 4.28 9.71 14.99
CA PHE A 231 3.55 10.90 15.50
C PHE A 231 3.90 11.28 16.94
N SER A 232 5.19 11.26 17.26
CA SER A 232 5.66 11.50 18.61
C SER A 232 6.85 12.46 18.62
N PRO A 233 6.93 13.40 19.57
CA PRO A 233 8.05 14.31 19.71
C PRO A 233 9.38 13.62 20.10
N TYR A 234 9.32 12.36 20.53
CA TYR A 234 10.52 11.58 20.88
C TYR A 234 11.34 11.12 19.66
N PHE A 235 10.82 11.30 18.45
CA PHE A 235 11.44 10.81 17.22
C PHE A 235 11.54 11.92 16.20
N SER A 236 12.77 12.39 15.94
CA SER A 236 13.09 13.38 14.89
C SER A 236 13.37 12.66 13.57
N TRP A 237 12.38 11.87 13.09
CA TRP A 237 12.54 11.12 11.85
C TRP A 237 12.14 11.96 10.63
N SER A 238 12.82 11.72 9.53
CA SER A 238 12.41 12.19 8.21
C SER A 238 12.13 11.02 7.28
N THR A 239 11.66 11.28 6.08
CA THR A 239 11.47 10.22 5.08
C THR A 239 12.76 9.55 4.66
N ASP A 240 13.89 10.24 4.85
CA ASP A 240 15.23 9.83 4.41
C ASP A 240 16.11 9.32 5.56
N TYR A 241 15.69 9.60 6.81
CA TYR A 241 16.32 9.16 8.05
C TYR A 241 15.22 8.65 8.99
N PHE A 242 14.95 7.34 8.96
CA PHE A 242 13.80 6.73 9.60
C PHE A 242 14.18 5.41 10.29
N GLY A 243 13.72 5.20 11.52
CA GLY A 243 13.99 3.97 12.28
C GLY A 243 15.05 4.22 13.37
N THR A 244 15.49 3.23 14.10
CA THR A 244 15.27 1.78 13.96
C THR A 244 13.84 1.37 14.34
N LEU A 245 13.19 0.56 13.51
CA LEU A 245 11.81 0.11 13.72
C LEU A 245 11.72 -1.41 13.58
N ILE A 246 11.23 -2.10 14.62
CA ILE A 246 10.97 -3.54 14.59
C ILE A 246 9.56 -3.77 14.04
N ILE A 247 9.45 -4.62 13.02
CA ILE A 247 8.19 -4.98 12.38
C ILE A 247 7.55 -6.13 13.16
N PRO A 248 6.35 -5.95 13.75
CA PRO A 248 5.75 -6.97 14.58
C PRO A 248 5.43 -8.25 13.83
N LYS A 249 5.67 -9.38 14.50
CA LYS A 249 5.35 -10.73 14.01
C LYS A 249 4.29 -11.36 14.90
N LYS A 250 3.36 -12.10 14.30
CA LYS A 250 2.35 -12.88 15.03
C LYS A 250 2.98 -13.75 16.11
N GLY A 251 2.45 -13.65 17.34
CA GLY A 251 2.93 -14.37 18.50
C GLY A 251 4.17 -13.78 19.16
N GLN A 252 4.85 -12.82 18.55
CA GLN A 252 5.97 -12.11 19.18
C GLN A 252 5.48 -11.32 20.38
N GLN A 253 6.20 -11.44 21.48
CA GLN A 253 5.97 -10.66 22.69
C GLN A 253 7.04 -9.58 22.82
N ILE A 254 6.61 -8.39 23.19
CA ILE A 254 7.49 -7.25 23.44
C ILE A 254 7.24 -6.71 24.84
N GLU A 255 8.24 -6.10 25.44
CA GLU A 255 8.08 -5.24 26.60
C GLU A 255 7.59 -3.87 26.16
N LEU A 256 6.56 -3.33 26.83
CA LEU A 256 6.04 -1.99 26.58
C LEU A 256 6.85 -0.96 27.38
N THR A 257 7.26 0.09 26.71
CA THR A 257 7.99 1.22 27.28
C THR A 257 7.35 2.53 26.88
N SER A 258 7.61 3.62 27.61
CA SER A 258 7.16 4.96 27.27
C SER A 258 7.58 5.41 25.87
N ARG A 259 8.63 4.82 25.32
CA ARG A 259 9.13 5.16 23.99
C ARG A 259 8.49 4.28 22.91
N ASN A 260 8.45 2.95 23.08
CA ASN A 260 7.99 2.06 22.00
C ASN A 260 6.46 1.99 21.88
N ILE A 261 5.72 2.41 22.90
CA ILE A 261 4.25 2.45 22.83
C ILE A 261 3.74 3.31 21.67
N TYR A 262 4.46 4.35 21.28
CA TYR A 262 4.11 5.19 20.13
C TYR A 262 4.18 4.45 18.81
N PHE A 263 4.97 3.39 18.69
CA PHE A 263 4.98 2.53 17.53
C PHE A 263 3.76 1.60 17.48
N TYR A 264 3.30 1.13 18.63
CA TYR A 264 2.37 -0.01 18.69
C TYR A 264 0.96 0.34 19.17
N LYS A 265 0.71 1.58 19.62
CA LYS A 265 -0.61 1.99 20.10
C LYS A 265 -1.73 1.74 19.07
N ASP A 266 -1.51 2.10 17.80
CA ASP A 266 -2.51 1.92 16.75
C ASP A 266 -2.70 0.43 16.42
N ILE A 267 -1.66 -0.39 16.56
CA ILE A 267 -1.76 -1.85 16.47
C ILE A 267 -2.70 -2.37 17.56
N ILE A 268 -2.42 -2.01 18.81
CA ILE A 268 -3.15 -2.49 19.98
C ILE A 268 -4.61 -2.06 19.90
N GLN A 269 -4.86 -0.78 19.64
CA GLN A 269 -6.20 -0.20 19.68
C GLN A 269 -7.00 -0.50 18.41
N THR A 270 -6.45 -0.13 17.23
CA THR A 270 -7.21 -0.14 15.97
C THR A 270 -7.19 -1.48 15.28
N TYR A 271 -6.00 -2.11 15.15
CA TYR A 271 -5.87 -3.33 14.36
C TYR A 271 -6.16 -4.61 15.15
N GLU A 272 -5.96 -4.59 16.45
CA GLU A 272 -6.19 -5.75 17.32
C GLU A 272 -7.38 -5.55 18.29
N ASN A 273 -8.05 -4.40 18.16
CA ASN A 273 -9.29 -4.07 18.86
C ASN A 273 -9.22 -4.25 20.38
N ASN A 274 -8.18 -3.67 21.01
CA ASN A 274 -8.05 -3.64 22.46
C ASN A 274 -8.21 -2.20 22.97
N SER A 275 -8.68 -2.03 24.19
CA SER A 275 -8.54 -0.74 24.88
C SER A 275 -7.09 -0.57 25.35
N LEU A 276 -6.55 0.64 25.24
CA LEU A 276 -5.23 1.00 25.76
C LEU A 276 -5.33 2.30 26.56
N GLU A 277 -5.00 2.22 27.82
CA GLU A 277 -4.84 3.37 28.71
C GLU A 277 -3.36 3.53 29.07
N ILE A 278 -2.83 4.76 28.94
CA ILE A 278 -1.44 5.10 29.28
C ILE A 278 -1.48 6.08 30.45
N ILE A 279 -0.95 5.67 31.59
CA ILE A 279 -0.94 6.46 32.83
C ILE A 279 0.49 6.89 33.11
N GLN A 280 0.69 8.22 33.22
CA GLN A 280 1.99 8.86 33.50
C GLN A 280 3.15 8.34 32.62
N ASP A 281 2.85 8.04 31.35
CA ASP A 281 3.77 7.53 30.32
C ASP A 281 4.50 6.21 30.66
N THR A 282 4.23 5.59 31.80
CA THR A 282 4.99 4.42 32.30
C THR A 282 4.13 3.22 32.64
N VAL A 283 2.86 3.41 32.94
CA VAL A 283 1.92 2.34 33.27
C VAL A 283 0.94 2.15 32.13
N PHE A 284 0.89 0.93 31.61
CA PHE A 284 0.02 0.56 30.50
C PHE A 284 -1.07 -0.38 30.99
N LYS A 285 -2.33 -0.08 30.67
CA LYS A 285 -3.44 -1.02 30.85
C LYS A 285 -4.01 -1.39 29.49
N ILE A 286 -4.17 -2.67 29.26
CA ILE A 286 -4.82 -3.21 28.07
C ILE A 286 -6.04 -3.99 28.51
N ASN A 287 -7.22 -3.60 28.01
CA ASN A 287 -8.51 -4.14 28.46
C ASN A 287 -8.64 -4.09 30.00
N ASP A 288 -8.31 -2.92 30.57
CA ASP A 288 -8.33 -2.60 32.01
C ASP A 288 -7.32 -3.39 32.87
N ILE A 289 -6.50 -4.25 32.25
CA ILE A 289 -5.50 -5.06 32.96
C ILE A 289 -4.12 -4.39 32.86
N PRO A 290 -3.49 -4.01 34.00
CA PRO A 290 -2.12 -3.53 34.02
C PRO A 290 -1.17 -4.56 33.40
N THR A 291 -0.38 -4.12 32.40
CA THR A 291 0.54 -5.02 31.70
C THR A 291 1.86 -4.34 31.36
N LYS A 292 2.94 -5.11 31.39
CA LYS A 292 4.27 -4.66 30.97
C LYS A 292 4.65 -5.19 29.58
N THR A 293 3.89 -6.14 29.06
CA THR A 293 4.21 -6.80 27.81
C THR A 293 3.00 -6.88 26.91
N TYR A 294 3.23 -6.98 25.60
CA TYR A 294 2.19 -7.19 24.61
C TYR A 294 2.58 -8.30 23.64
N ARG A 295 1.62 -9.16 23.29
CA ARG A 295 1.80 -10.23 22.31
C ARG A 295 0.92 -9.95 21.09
N PHE A 296 1.54 -9.79 19.92
CA PHE A 296 0.85 -9.47 18.68
C PHE A 296 -0.03 -10.62 18.17
N LYS A 297 -1.25 -10.32 17.76
CA LYS A 297 -2.22 -11.29 17.20
C LYS A 297 -1.95 -11.59 15.72
N TYR A 298 -1.41 -10.62 14.98
CA TYR A 298 -1.23 -10.68 13.54
C TYR A 298 0.20 -10.40 13.12
N ASN A 299 0.52 -10.71 11.85
CA ASN A 299 1.74 -10.26 11.20
C ASN A 299 1.55 -8.84 10.67
N TYR A 300 2.63 -8.07 10.69
CA TYR A 300 2.68 -6.71 10.17
C TYR A 300 3.77 -6.58 9.13
N TYR A 301 3.58 -5.65 8.21
CA TYR A 301 4.49 -5.37 7.11
C TYR A 301 4.79 -3.89 7.06
N PHE A 302 5.90 -3.52 6.43
CA PHE A 302 6.23 -2.15 6.11
C PHE A 302 6.32 -2.01 4.60
N VAL A 303 5.52 -1.11 4.03
CA VAL A 303 5.37 -0.94 2.60
C VAL A 303 5.74 0.47 2.18
N MET A 304 6.34 0.62 1.00
CA MET A 304 6.71 1.93 0.47
C MET A 304 6.21 2.12 -0.96
N ASP A 305 5.97 3.36 -1.33
CA ASP A 305 5.72 3.77 -2.70
C ASP A 305 7.01 3.74 -3.52
N ASP A 306 6.96 3.38 -4.81
CA ASP A 306 8.12 3.43 -5.69
C ASP A 306 8.50 4.87 -6.05
N ASN A 307 7.55 5.82 -6.05
CA ASN A 307 7.85 7.25 -6.08
C ASN A 307 8.18 7.75 -4.65
N ARG A 308 9.44 7.52 -4.22
CA ARG A 308 9.92 7.65 -2.84
C ARG A 308 9.69 9.01 -2.21
N ASP A 309 9.81 10.07 -2.98
CA ASP A 309 9.71 11.44 -2.50
C ASP A 309 8.31 12.06 -2.72
N HIS A 310 7.41 11.33 -3.43
CA HIS A 310 5.99 11.70 -3.57
C HIS A 310 5.09 10.59 -2.99
N ALA A 311 5.36 10.21 -1.75
CA ALA A 311 4.77 9.04 -1.12
C ALA A 311 3.70 9.40 -0.08
N LYS A 312 2.80 8.42 0.15
CA LYS A 312 1.94 8.31 1.34
C LYS A 312 1.91 6.85 1.79
N ASP A 313 3.05 6.37 2.29
CA ASP A 313 3.30 4.98 2.62
C ASP A 313 3.51 4.76 4.13
N SER A 314 4.03 3.62 4.51
CA SER A 314 4.23 3.25 5.92
C SER A 314 5.11 4.24 6.71
N ARG A 315 5.92 5.05 6.05
CA ARG A 315 6.66 6.15 6.72
C ARG A 315 5.70 7.19 7.32
N TYR A 316 4.48 7.29 6.77
CA TYR A 316 3.48 8.27 7.20
C TYR A 316 2.41 7.68 8.12
N TRP A 317 2.00 6.41 7.93
CA TRP A 317 0.89 5.81 8.67
C TRP A 317 1.27 4.53 9.44
N GLY A 318 2.53 4.07 9.34
CA GLY A 318 3.04 2.96 10.12
C GLY A 318 2.83 1.58 9.47
N PHE A 319 2.41 0.62 10.26
CA PHE A 319 2.38 -0.78 9.88
C PHE A 319 1.15 -1.17 9.04
N LEU A 320 1.37 -2.05 8.05
CA LEU A 320 0.29 -2.71 7.32
C LEU A 320 -0.03 -4.05 7.99
N PRO A 321 -1.24 -4.24 8.58
CA PRO A 321 -1.64 -5.52 9.13
C PRO A 321 -1.95 -6.54 8.03
N GLU A 322 -1.63 -7.81 8.28
CA GLU A 322 -1.94 -8.90 7.34
C GLU A 322 -3.43 -9.02 7.02
N THR A 323 -4.30 -8.58 7.94
CA THR A 323 -5.75 -8.57 7.78
C THR A 323 -6.21 -7.74 6.58
N HIS A 324 -5.45 -6.70 6.21
CA HIS A 324 -5.75 -5.79 5.11
C HIS A 324 -5.22 -6.26 3.75
N ILE A 325 -4.28 -7.19 3.72
CA ILE A 325 -3.68 -7.67 2.47
C ILE A 325 -4.70 -8.46 1.65
N ILE A 326 -4.82 -8.12 0.36
CA ILE A 326 -5.66 -8.82 -0.61
C ILE A 326 -4.82 -9.90 -1.32
N GLY A 327 -3.69 -9.53 -1.90
CA GLY A 327 -2.83 -10.43 -2.63
C GLY A 327 -1.62 -9.73 -3.26
N LYS A 328 -0.85 -10.49 -4.06
CA LYS A 328 0.26 -9.95 -4.85
C LYS A 328 -0.26 -9.40 -6.18
N ALA A 329 0.11 -8.17 -6.52
CA ALA A 329 -0.04 -7.62 -7.86
C ALA A 329 0.94 -8.36 -8.80
N SER A 330 0.42 -9.14 -9.76
CA SER A 330 1.25 -10.04 -10.56
C SER A 330 1.53 -9.49 -11.95
N PHE A 331 0.53 -8.95 -12.62
CA PHE A 331 0.69 -8.33 -13.93
C PHE A 331 -0.39 -7.29 -14.23
N VAL A 332 -0.05 -6.37 -15.12
CA VAL A 332 -0.96 -5.40 -15.71
C VAL A 332 -1.72 -6.09 -16.84
N LEU A 333 -3.05 -6.13 -16.77
CA LEU A 333 -3.86 -6.66 -17.87
C LEU A 333 -3.88 -5.70 -19.06
N PHE A 334 -4.28 -4.49 -18.80
CA PHE A 334 -4.30 -3.37 -19.74
C PHE A 334 -4.36 -2.05 -18.96
N ASN A 335 -4.13 -0.94 -19.66
CA ASN A 335 -4.37 0.39 -19.09
C ASN A 335 -5.70 0.93 -19.63
N ALA A 336 -6.58 1.35 -18.71
CA ALA A 336 -7.91 1.89 -19.06
C ALA A 336 -7.83 3.31 -19.66
N ASP A 337 -6.77 4.07 -19.34
CA ASP A 337 -6.51 5.37 -19.96
C ASP A 337 -5.77 5.14 -21.29
N SER A 338 -6.40 5.47 -22.40
CA SER A 338 -5.91 5.21 -23.77
C SER A 338 -4.51 5.78 -24.11
N LYS A 339 -3.90 6.52 -23.18
CA LYS A 339 -2.58 7.15 -23.32
C LYS A 339 -1.41 6.18 -23.21
N SER A 340 -1.61 4.99 -22.63
CA SER A 340 -0.55 4.02 -22.37
C SER A 340 -0.91 2.66 -22.96
N LYS A 341 -0.19 2.22 -24.00
CA LYS A 341 -0.35 0.87 -24.59
C LYS A 341 0.40 -0.17 -23.75
N ARG A 342 -0.16 -0.52 -22.57
CA ARG A 342 0.40 -1.55 -21.69
C ARG A 342 -0.57 -2.73 -21.61
N TYR A 343 -0.10 -3.90 -22.08
CA TYR A 343 -0.90 -5.13 -22.07
C TYR A 343 -0.05 -6.27 -21.52
N PHE A 344 -0.60 -7.08 -20.63
CA PHE A 344 -0.01 -8.29 -20.06
C PHE A 344 1.44 -8.11 -19.57
N LYS A 345 1.75 -6.93 -18.97
CA LYS A 345 3.08 -6.62 -18.47
C LYS A 345 3.25 -7.18 -17.05
N SER A 346 4.29 -8.01 -16.83
CA SER A 346 4.68 -8.48 -15.50
C SER A 346 5.05 -7.31 -14.58
N ILE A 347 4.74 -7.45 -13.30
CA ILE A 347 5.08 -6.50 -12.23
C ILE A 347 6.24 -7.10 -11.44
N GLU A 348 7.38 -6.42 -11.48
CA GLU A 348 8.62 -6.80 -10.79
C GLU A 348 8.85 -5.96 -9.54
#